data_dd6785f8aa7bc4015a5e38bb9a9a4e4a
#
_entry.id   dd6785f8aa7bc4015a5e38bb9a9a4e4a
#
_cell.length_a   1.000
_cell.length_b   1.000
_cell.length_c   1.000
_cell.angle_alpha   90.00
_cell.angle_beta   90.00
_cell.angle_gamma   90.00
#
_symmetry.space_group_name_H-M   'P 1'
#
loop_
_entity.id
_entity.type
_entity.pdbx_description
1 polymer ?
#
loop_
_entity_poly.entity_id
_entity_poly.type
_entity_poly.pdbx_seq_one_letter_code
_entity_poly.pdbx_strand_id
1 'polypeptide(L)'
;CTVERLMRTMGLQGARRGKTMRTTTPDTSVPCPLDHVNRLFKASRPNELWVSDFTYVSTWQGWLYVAFVVDVYARRIVGWRVSRSMHTDFVLDALEQALYERQPAAHALTHHSDRGSQYVSIRYTERLGLAGIQPSVGSKGDSYDNALAETINGLYKAELIHRRGPWKTREAVELATLQWVHWFNHVRLLTPIGGIPPAEAEANYWRQLADSNTLAEVST
;
A
#
# COMPACT_ATOMS: atom_id res chain seq x y z
N CYS A 1 -27.69 -18.52 -6.71
CA CYS A 1 -26.37 -19.15 -6.76
C CYS A 1 -26.11 -19.93 -5.47
N THR A 2 -25.51 -21.12 -5.54
CA THR A 2 -25.27 -21.99 -4.37
C THR A 2 -24.37 -21.32 -3.33
N VAL A 3 -23.32 -20.62 -3.76
CA VAL A 3 -22.40 -19.87 -2.87
C VAL A 3 -23.16 -18.80 -2.10
N GLU A 4 -24.01 -18.01 -2.75
CA GLU A 4 -24.82 -16.97 -2.09
C GLU A 4 -25.76 -17.55 -1.05
N ARG A 5 -26.39 -18.67 -1.36
CA ARG A 5 -27.27 -19.39 -0.43
C ARG A 5 -26.49 -19.87 0.80
N LEU A 6 -25.33 -20.49 0.61
CA LEU A 6 -24.49 -20.97 1.72
C LEU A 6 -23.98 -19.80 2.58
N MET A 7 -23.50 -18.72 1.97
CA MET A 7 -23.09 -17.53 2.72
C MET A 7 -24.22 -16.96 3.56
N ARG A 8 -25.44 -16.89 3.01
CA ARG A 8 -26.62 -16.41 3.74
C ARG A 8 -26.95 -17.33 4.93
N THR A 9 -26.91 -18.64 4.74
CA THR A 9 -27.15 -19.61 5.82
C THR A 9 -26.11 -19.52 6.93
N MET A 10 -24.86 -19.20 6.59
CA MET A 10 -23.74 -19.02 7.52
C MET A 10 -23.67 -17.60 8.11
N GLY A 11 -24.60 -16.71 7.79
CA GLY A 11 -24.56 -15.30 8.23
C GLY A 11 -23.40 -14.50 7.64
N LEU A 12 -22.77 -14.96 6.56
CA LEU A 12 -21.64 -14.31 5.92
C LEU A 12 -22.11 -13.28 4.89
N GLN A 13 -21.50 -12.09 4.93
CA GLN A 13 -21.74 -11.03 3.95
C GLN A 13 -20.40 -10.53 3.38
N GLY A 14 -20.36 -10.32 2.07
CA GLY A 14 -19.23 -9.67 1.40
C GLY A 14 -19.15 -8.18 1.77
N ALA A 15 -17.94 -7.66 1.90
CA ALA A 15 -17.70 -6.22 2.04
C ALA A 15 -17.97 -5.50 0.71
N ARG A 16 -18.78 -4.44 0.74
CA ARG A 16 -19.05 -3.59 -0.45
C ARG A 16 -18.32 -2.27 -0.34
N ARG A 17 -17.71 -1.84 -1.45
CA ARG A 17 -17.14 -0.49 -1.56
C ARG A 17 -18.27 0.55 -1.63
N GLY A 18 -18.14 1.63 -0.85
CA GLY A 18 -18.99 2.83 -0.97
C GLY A 18 -18.53 3.75 -2.10
N LYS A 19 -19.21 4.92 -2.25
CA LYS A 19 -18.76 5.97 -3.16
C LYS A 19 -17.41 6.54 -2.71
N THR A 20 -16.46 6.69 -3.64
CA THR A 20 -15.18 7.36 -3.42
C THR A 20 -15.38 8.86 -3.22
N MET A 21 -14.89 9.41 -2.12
CA MET A 21 -14.75 10.86 -1.94
C MET A 21 -13.35 11.28 -2.37
N ARG A 22 -13.26 12.34 -3.18
CA ARG A 22 -11.96 12.90 -3.60
C ARG A 22 -11.36 13.69 -2.44
N THR A 23 -10.19 13.26 -1.94
CA THR A 23 -9.57 13.78 -0.72
C THR A 23 -8.20 14.44 -0.96
N THR A 24 -7.64 14.34 -2.16
CA THR A 24 -6.31 14.87 -2.49
C THR A 24 -6.40 16.34 -2.92
N THR A 25 -5.63 17.21 -2.27
CA THR A 25 -5.40 18.60 -2.68
C THR A 25 -3.99 18.69 -3.26
N PRO A 26 -3.82 18.92 -4.59
CA PRO A 26 -2.50 18.99 -5.20
C PRO A 26 -1.77 20.26 -4.80
N ASP A 27 -0.51 20.17 -4.42
CA ASP A 27 0.41 21.28 -4.27
C ASP A 27 1.07 21.59 -5.63
N THR A 28 0.89 22.81 -6.12
CA THR A 28 1.40 23.24 -7.44
C THR A 28 2.66 24.11 -7.33
N SER A 29 3.11 24.44 -6.13
CA SER A 29 4.21 25.36 -5.86
C SER A 29 5.59 24.70 -5.78
N VAL A 30 5.63 23.38 -5.63
CA VAL A 30 6.88 22.62 -5.45
C VAL A 30 7.27 21.90 -6.75
N PRO A 31 8.56 21.86 -7.14
CA PRO A 31 9.06 21.00 -8.21
C PRO A 31 8.69 19.55 -7.94
N CYS A 32 8.08 18.89 -8.94
CA CYS A 32 7.55 17.54 -8.81
C CYS A 32 8.42 16.56 -9.61
N PRO A 33 8.81 15.40 -9.06
CA PRO A 33 9.43 14.33 -9.82
C PRO A 33 8.56 13.91 -11.01
N LEU A 34 9.19 13.37 -12.06
CA LEU A 34 8.50 12.86 -13.24
C LEU A 34 7.72 11.59 -12.90
N ASP A 35 6.63 11.33 -13.64
CA ASP A 35 5.95 10.04 -13.60
C ASP A 35 6.76 9.02 -14.40
N HIS A 36 7.32 8.03 -13.70
CA HIS A 36 8.07 6.91 -14.28
C HIS A 36 7.24 5.64 -14.40
N VAL A 37 6.03 5.62 -13.84
CA VAL A 37 5.15 4.42 -13.80
C VAL A 37 4.20 4.37 -14.98
N ASN A 38 3.75 5.53 -15.48
CA ASN A 38 2.82 5.64 -16.62
C ASN A 38 1.61 4.71 -16.49
N ARG A 39 1.02 4.60 -15.28
CA ARG A 39 -0.11 3.71 -14.97
C ARG A 39 0.17 2.20 -15.08
N LEU A 40 1.40 1.81 -15.34
CA LEU A 40 1.82 0.41 -15.41
C LEU A 40 2.23 -0.10 -14.03
N PHE A 41 1.25 -0.37 -13.17
CA PHE A 41 1.49 -0.95 -11.83
C PHE A 41 1.82 -2.45 -11.95
N LYS A 42 2.97 -2.73 -12.58
CA LYS A 42 3.54 -4.07 -12.72
C LYS A 42 5.00 -4.04 -12.28
N ALA A 43 5.39 -5.04 -11.54
CA ALA A 43 6.76 -5.28 -11.14
C ALA A 43 7.13 -6.73 -11.46
N SER A 44 8.36 -6.98 -11.88
CA SER A 44 8.86 -8.31 -12.22
C SER A 44 9.39 -9.05 -10.98
N ARG A 45 9.70 -8.31 -9.91
CA ARG A 45 10.26 -8.82 -8.65
C ARG A 45 9.82 -7.98 -7.47
N PRO A 46 9.92 -8.52 -6.23
CA PRO A 46 9.78 -7.72 -5.02
C PRO A 46 10.80 -6.58 -4.95
N ASN A 47 10.40 -5.46 -4.32
CA ASN A 47 11.22 -4.25 -4.16
C ASN A 47 11.69 -3.61 -5.47
N GLU A 48 10.92 -3.72 -6.53
CA GLU A 48 11.14 -3.00 -7.80
C GLU A 48 10.30 -1.72 -7.87
N LEU A 49 9.06 -1.80 -7.46
CA LEU A 49 8.12 -0.68 -7.43
C LEU A 49 7.29 -0.72 -6.16
N TRP A 50 7.33 0.38 -5.39
CA TRP A 50 6.39 0.61 -4.30
C TRP A 50 5.43 1.73 -4.68
N VAL A 51 4.19 1.62 -4.21
CA VAL A 51 3.19 2.68 -4.31
C VAL A 51 2.73 3.08 -2.92
N SER A 52 2.52 4.38 -2.72
CA SER A 52 2.04 4.91 -1.44
C SER A 52 0.84 5.81 -1.63
N ASP A 53 -0.06 5.73 -0.67
CA ASP A 53 -1.21 6.61 -0.55
C ASP A 53 -1.68 6.64 0.91
N PHE A 54 -2.51 7.61 1.25
CA PHE A 54 -3.12 7.67 2.57
C PHE A 54 -4.63 7.90 2.49
N THR A 55 -5.30 7.56 3.58
CA THR A 55 -6.75 7.69 3.67
C THR A 55 -7.19 8.25 5.01
N TYR A 56 -8.45 8.66 5.11
CA TYR A 56 -9.06 9.27 6.28
C TYR A 56 -9.97 8.27 7.01
N VAL A 57 -9.92 8.31 8.34
CA VAL A 57 -10.80 7.53 9.23
C VAL A 57 -11.47 8.49 10.21
N SER A 58 -12.81 8.51 10.23
CA SER A 58 -13.57 9.28 11.21
C SER A 58 -13.64 8.54 12.54
N THR A 59 -13.35 9.25 13.64
CA THR A 59 -13.50 8.74 15.01
C THR A 59 -14.25 9.72 15.87
N TRP A 60 -14.66 9.31 17.06
CA TRP A 60 -15.27 10.22 18.04
C TRP A 60 -14.31 11.32 18.52
N GLN A 61 -13.00 11.10 18.39
CA GLN A 61 -11.96 12.07 18.76
C GLN A 61 -11.48 12.94 17.58
N GLY A 62 -12.15 12.88 16.41
CA GLY A 62 -11.79 13.59 15.19
C GLY A 62 -11.27 12.67 14.10
N TRP A 63 -10.65 13.28 13.09
CA TRP A 63 -10.11 12.57 11.94
C TRP A 63 -8.75 11.95 12.25
N LEU A 64 -8.56 10.73 11.77
CA LEU A 64 -7.26 10.07 11.69
C LEU A 64 -6.86 9.89 10.22
N TYR A 65 -5.57 9.80 10.01
CA TYR A 65 -4.94 9.57 8.71
C TYR A 65 -4.21 8.24 8.76
N VAL A 66 -4.36 7.43 7.73
CA VAL A 66 -3.71 6.12 7.63
C VAL A 66 -2.96 6.04 6.32
N ALA A 67 -1.64 5.95 6.38
CA ALA A 67 -0.77 5.79 5.22
C ALA A 67 -0.41 4.32 5.04
N PHE A 68 -0.29 3.90 3.77
CA PHE A 68 0.22 2.60 3.38
C PHE A 68 1.33 2.74 2.35
N VAL A 69 2.34 1.89 2.45
CA VAL A 69 3.35 1.62 1.43
C VAL A 69 3.15 0.19 0.96
N VAL A 70 3.02 -0.02 -0.33
CA VAL A 70 2.64 -1.30 -0.93
C VAL A 70 3.66 -1.70 -1.98
N ASP A 71 4.22 -2.89 -1.86
CA ASP A 71 5.02 -3.52 -2.91
C ASP A 71 4.10 -4.02 -4.03
N VAL A 72 4.35 -3.55 -5.25
CA VAL A 72 3.49 -3.80 -6.40
C VAL A 72 3.53 -5.25 -6.87
N TYR A 73 4.68 -5.93 -6.75
CA TYR A 73 4.85 -7.31 -7.22
C TYR A 73 3.83 -8.26 -6.58
N ALA A 74 3.84 -8.34 -5.27
CA ALA A 74 2.96 -9.22 -4.51
C ALA A 74 1.73 -8.50 -3.92
N ARG A 75 1.60 -7.18 -4.15
CA ARG A 75 0.60 -6.32 -3.51
C ARG A 75 0.68 -6.34 -1.99
N ARG A 76 1.86 -6.61 -1.45
CA ARG A 76 2.12 -6.71 -0.01
C ARG A 76 2.23 -5.31 0.59
N ILE A 77 1.53 -5.08 1.70
CA ILE A 77 1.70 -3.87 2.50
C ILE A 77 2.99 -4.02 3.29
N VAL A 78 3.98 -3.17 3.00
CA VAL A 78 5.33 -3.22 3.57
C VAL A 78 5.59 -2.11 4.59
N GLY A 79 4.73 -1.10 4.63
CA GLY A 79 4.75 -0.04 5.64
C GLY A 79 3.38 0.57 5.84
N TRP A 80 3.09 1.02 7.06
CA TRP A 80 1.84 1.70 7.37
C TRP A 80 1.97 2.54 8.64
N ARG A 81 1.13 3.59 8.75
CA ARG A 81 1.07 4.44 9.94
C ARG A 81 -0.33 4.99 10.16
N VAL A 82 -0.76 5.07 11.42
CA VAL A 82 -1.98 5.79 11.85
C VAL A 82 -1.57 7.04 12.60
N SER A 83 -2.11 8.20 12.22
CA SER A 83 -1.76 9.50 12.81
C SER A 83 -3.00 10.37 13.02
N ARG A 84 -2.92 11.28 14.00
CA ARG A 84 -3.88 12.39 14.18
C ARG A 84 -3.53 13.59 13.31
N SER A 85 -2.33 13.64 12.78
CA SER A 85 -1.81 14.75 11.99
C SER A 85 -1.55 14.32 10.55
N MET A 86 -1.87 15.20 9.60
CA MET A 86 -1.64 15.03 8.17
C MET A 86 -0.27 15.61 7.74
N HIS A 87 0.64 15.92 8.69
CA HIS A 87 1.98 16.40 8.35
C HIS A 87 2.82 15.30 7.69
N THR A 88 3.86 15.71 6.96
CA THR A 88 4.77 14.78 6.24
C THR A 88 5.33 13.67 7.13
N ASP A 89 5.48 13.89 8.42
CA ASP A 89 6.07 12.93 9.37
C ASP A 89 5.33 11.58 9.37
N PHE A 90 3.99 11.56 9.22
CA PHE A 90 3.26 10.28 9.27
C PHE A 90 3.46 9.42 8.02
N VAL A 91 3.62 10.02 6.84
CA VAL A 91 3.94 9.28 5.61
C VAL A 91 5.41 8.84 5.60
N LEU A 92 6.30 9.66 6.20
CA LEU A 92 7.69 9.28 6.45
C LEU A 92 7.79 8.09 7.39
N ASP A 93 7.05 8.05 8.49
CA ASP A 93 7.04 6.91 9.42
C ASP A 93 6.65 5.60 8.72
N ALA A 94 5.66 5.65 7.80
CA ALA A 94 5.26 4.50 7.01
C ALA A 94 6.39 4.06 6.04
N LEU A 95 7.08 5.03 5.42
CA LEU A 95 8.24 4.76 4.56
C LEU A 95 9.41 4.18 5.35
N GLU A 96 9.73 4.73 6.52
CA GLU A 96 10.82 4.22 7.38
C GLU A 96 10.56 2.78 7.83
N GLN A 97 9.32 2.44 8.18
CA GLN A 97 8.95 1.06 8.48
C GLN A 97 9.22 0.14 7.28
N ALA A 98 8.81 0.56 6.07
CA ALA A 98 9.04 -0.22 4.86
C ALA A 98 10.53 -0.39 4.54
N LEU A 99 11.32 0.68 4.68
CA LEU A 99 12.77 0.65 4.47
C LEU A 99 13.48 -0.28 5.46
N TYR A 100 13.09 -0.21 6.74
CA TYR A 100 13.66 -1.06 7.79
C TYR A 100 13.35 -2.54 7.57
N GLU A 101 12.10 -2.86 7.21
CA GLU A 101 11.68 -4.26 6.98
C GLU A 101 12.30 -4.84 5.71
N ARG A 102 12.42 -4.02 4.64
CA ARG A 102 12.71 -4.52 3.29
C ARG A 102 14.15 -4.36 2.86
N GLN A 103 14.87 -3.37 3.38
CA GLN A 103 16.25 -3.03 3.05
C GLN A 103 16.54 -3.12 1.53
N PRO A 104 15.81 -2.39 0.68
CA PRO A 104 15.97 -2.50 -0.77
C PRO A 104 17.39 -2.09 -1.18
N ALA A 105 17.94 -2.76 -2.20
CA ALA A 105 19.22 -2.37 -2.77
C ALA A 105 19.12 -0.96 -3.38
N ALA A 106 20.18 -0.17 -3.21
CA ALA A 106 20.24 1.18 -3.76
C ALA A 106 20.01 1.16 -5.29
N HIS A 107 19.23 2.11 -5.78
CA HIS A 107 18.85 2.28 -7.20
C HIS A 107 18.06 1.12 -7.82
N ALA A 108 17.57 0.20 -7.01
CA ALA A 108 16.80 -0.96 -7.47
C ALA A 108 15.27 -0.78 -7.31
N LEU A 109 14.85 0.27 -6.60
CA LEU A 109 13.47 0.54 -6.24
C LEU A 109 13.00 1.90 -6.78
N THR A 110 11.83 1.91 -7.38
CA THR A 110 11.05 3.13 -7.66
C THR A 110 9.93 3.26 -6.64
N HIS A 111 9.77 4.44 -6.06
CA HIS A 111 8.66 4.75 -5.16
C HIS A 111 7.71 5.74 -5.83
N HIS A 112 6.47 5.31 -6.04
CA HIS A 112 5.43 6.11 -6.69
C HIS A 112 4.35 6.54 -5.69
N SER A 113 3.91 7.79 -5.79
CA SER A 113 2.81 8.35 -5.00
C SER A 113 1.96 9.28 -5.84
N ASP A 114 0.82 9.69 -5.30
CA ASP A 114 0.09 10.82 -5.85
C ASP A 114 0.86 12.14 -5.64
N ARG A 115 0.34 13.24 -6.22
CA ARG A 115 0.91 14.58 -6.07
C ARG A 115 0.44 15.29 -4.78
N GLY A 116 0.22 14.55 -3.70
CA GLY A 116 -0.10 15.12 -2.39
C GLY A 116 1.08 15.89 -1.81
N SER A 117 0.80 17.01 -1.12
CA SER A 117 1.83 17.88 -0.53
C SER A 117 2.77 17.14 0.43
N GLN A 118 2.30 16.06 1.05
CA GLN A 118 3.07 15.23 1.98
C GLN A 118 4.19 14.47 1.25
N TYR A 119 3.90 13.93 0.06
CA TYR A 119 4.82 13.10 -0.73
C TYR A 119 5.79 13.93 -1.57
N VAL A 120 5.42 15.14 -1.97
CA VAL A 120 6.31 16.06 -2.70
C VAL A 120 7.09 16.99 -1.77
N SER A 121 6.97 16.83 -0.45
CA SER A 121 7.72 17.63 0.51
C SER A 121 9.23 17.36 0.37
N ILE A 122 10.04 18.38 0.59
CA ILE A 122 11.50 18.28 0.53
C ILE A 122 12.01 17.14 1.42
N ARG A 123 11.53 17.04 2.65
CA ARG A 123 11.93 15.97 3.60
C ARG A 123 11.66 14.56 3.08
N TYR A 124 10.52 14.35 2.42
CA TYR A 124 10.16 13.04 1.87
C TYR A 124 11.05 12.69 0.68
N THR A 125 11.26 13.64 -0.23
CA THR A 125 12.08 13.46 -1.43
C THR A 125 13.57 13.26 -1.08
N GLU A 126 14.09 14.04 -0.12
CA GLU A 126 15.46 13.85 0.39
C GLU A 126 15.64 12.48 1.04
N ARG A 127 14.63 11.99 1.78
CA ARG A 127 14.70 10.67 2.40
C ARG A 127 14.75 9.54 1.38
N LEU A 128 13.97 9.63 0.30
CA LEU A 128 14.05 8.69 -0.82
C LEU A 128 15.43 8.74 -1.48
N GLY A 129 15.96 9.93 -1.72
CA GLY A 129 17.32 10.13 -2.28
C GLY A 129 18.41 9.51 -1.41
N LEU A 130 18.36 9.72 -0.08
CA LEU A 130 19.30 9.11 0.87
C LEU A 130 19.23 7.58 0.90
N ALA A 131 18.07 7.01 0.62
CA ALA A 131 17.90 5.56 0.50
C ALA A 131 18.26 5.02 -0.91
N GLY A 132 18.66 5.88 -1.85
CA GLY A 132 18.92 5.50 -3.24
C GLY A 132 17.66 5.05 -3.99
N ILE A 133 16.49 5.57 -3.62
CA ILE A 133 15.20 5.22 -4.21
C ILE A 133 14.80 6.29 -5.22
N GLN A 134 14.39 5.86 -6.42
CA GLN A 134 13.90 6.77 -7.44
C GLN A 134 12.48 7.24 -7.13
N PRO A 135 12.24 8.55 -6.92
CA PRO A 135 10.90 9.06 -6.75
C PRO A 135 10.15 9.11 -8.08
N SER A 136 8.86 8.78 -8.04
CA SER A 136 7.91 8.93 -9.16
C SER A 136 6.62 9.51 -8.62
N VAL A 137 6.04 10.48 -9.32
CA VAL A 137 4.81 11.15 -8.87
C VAL A 137 3.83 11.23 -10.03
N GLY A 138 2.60 10.85 -9.77
CA GLY A 138 1.52 10.88 -10.75
C GLY A 138 1.20 12.29 -11.27
N SER A 139 0.52 12.35 -12.41
CA SER A 139 0.11 13.60 -13.05
C SER A 139 -0.97 14.32 -12.24
N LYS A 140 -1.13 15.61 -12.51
CA LYS A 140 -2.10 16.45 -11.79
C LYS A 140 -3.54 16.05 -12.10
N GLY A 141 -4.25 15.54 -11.08
CA GLY A 141 -5.70 15.35 -11.12
C GLY A 141 -6.18 14.09 -11.82
N ASP A 142 -5.30 13.15 -12.13
CA ASP A 142 -5.68 11.85 -12.67
C ASP A 142 -5.72 10.78 -11.57
N SER A 143 -6.92 10.29 -11.27
CA SER A 143 -7.16 9.25 -10.26
C SER A 143 -6.65 7.86 -10.68
N TYR A 144 -6.28 7.66 -11.94
CA TYR A 144 -5.72 6.39 -12.40
C TYR A 144 -4.22 6.27 -12.14
N ASP A 145 -3.56 7.38 -11.85
CA ASP A 145 -2.10 7.41 -11.66
C ASP A 145 -1.63 6.75 -10.37
N ASN A 146 -2.53 6.45 -9.41
CA ASN A 146 -2.23 5.69 -8.19
C ASN A 146 -3.29 4.61 -7.88
N ALA A 147 -3.87 4.02 -8.92
CA ALA A 147 -5.04 3.13 -8.83
C ALA A 147 -4.82 1.89 -7.93
N LEU A 148 -3.59 1.38 -7.80
CA LEU A 148 -3.31 0.26 -6.92
C LEU A 148 -3.40 0.66 -5.44
N ALA A 149 -2.76 1.75 -5.05
CA ALA A 149 -2.81 2.22 -3.67
C ALA A 149 -4.24 2.66 -3.27
N GLU A 150 -4.96 3.36 -4.17
CA GLU A 150 -6.37 3.67 -3.99
C GLU A 150 -7.24 2.41 -3.81
N THR A 151 -6.93 1.34 -4.55
CA THR A 151 -7.61 0.05 -4.44
C THR A 151 -7.44 -0.53 -3.04
N ILE A 152 -6.22 -0.51 -2.49
CA ILE A 152 -5.93 -1.03 -1.14
C ILE A 152 -6.60 -0.18 -0.07
N ASN A 153 -6.56 1.15 -0.19
CA ASN A 153 -7.31 2.06 0.66
C ASN A 153 -8.82 1.77 0.64
N GLY A 154 -9.37 1.48 -0.54
CA GLY A 154 -10.78 1.10 -0.69
C GLY A 154 -11.12 -0.22 0.00
N LEU A 155 -10.25 -1.23 -0.08
CA LEU A 155 -10.39 -2.50 0.63
C LEU A 155 -10.30 -2.30 2.14
N TYR A 156 -9.31 -1.57 2.62
CA TYR A 156 -9.16 -1.21 4.03
C TYR A 156 -10.42 -0.56 4.60
N LYS A 157 -10.96 0.43 3.90
CA LYS A 157 -12.22 1.08 4.31
C LYS A 157 -13.39 0.11 4.35
N ALA A 158 -13.58 -0.68 3.29
CA ALA A 158 -14.74 -1.57 3.18
C ALA A 158 -14.65 -2.76 4.15
N GLU A 159 -13.49 -3.36 4.29
CA GLU A 159 -13.30 -4.59 5.06
C GLU A 159 -13.11 -4.36 6.56
N LEU A 160 -12.51 -3.21 6.93
CA LEU A 160 -12.24 -2.88 8.32
C LEU A 160 -13.07 -1.69 8.81
N ILE A 161 -12.85 -0.50 8.22
CA ILE A 161 -13.28 0.77 8.82
C ILE A 161 -14.80 0.87 8.87
N HIS A 162 -15.48 0.64 7.75
CA HIS A 162 -16.93 0.73 7.68
C HIS A 162 -17.62 -0.48 8.33
N ARG A 163 -16.95 -1.63 8.39
CA ARG A 163 -17.53 -2.86 8.93
C ARG A 163 -17.50 -2.91 10.44
N ARG A 164 -16.46 -2.33 11.09
CA ARG A 164 -16.24 -2.38 12.55
C ARG A 164 -16.51 -1.06 13.26
N GLY A 165 -16.80 0.01 12.53
CA GLY A 165 -17.15 1.29 13.14
C GLY A 165 -18.44 1.26 13.99
N PRO A 166 -18.70 2.28 14.80
CA PRO A 166 -17.95 3.53 14.92
C PRO A 166 -16.66 3.40 15.74
N TRP A 167 -15.63 4.16 15.34
CA TRP A 167 -14.32 4.15 16.00
C TRP A 167 -14.25 5.21 17.09
N LYS A 168 -13.78 4.83 18.30
CA LYS A 168 -13.72 5.73 19.44
C LYS A 168 -12.38 6.46 19.54
N THR A 169 -11.26 5.72 19.42
CA THR A 169 -9.90 6.24 19.69
C THR A 169 -8.94 5.88 18.57
N ARG A 170 -7.78 6.60 18.53
CA ARG A 170 -6.68 6.29 17.63
C ARG A 170 -6.13 4.87 17.87
N GLU A 171 -5.93 4.52 19.12
CA GLU A 171 -5.34 3.24 19.54
C GLU A 171 -6.21 2.06 19.06
N ALA A 172 -7.54 2.21 19.09
CA ALA A 172 -8.46 1.21 18.57
C ALA A 172 -8.30 1.03 17.05
N VAL A 173 -8.16 2.12 16.30
CA VAL A 173 -7.91 2.08 14.86
C VAL A 173 -6.53 1.49 14.57
N GLU A 174 -5.51 1.89 15.30
CA GLU A 174 -4.11 1.42 15.11
C GLU A 174 -4.01 -0.09 15.33
N LEU A 175 -4.56 -0.62 16.43
CA LEU A 175 -4.59 -2.05 16.70
C LEU A 175 -5.37 -2.83 15.62
N ALA A 176 -6.52 -2.32 15.22
CA ALA A 176 -7.32 -2.96 14.19
C ALA A 176 -6.63 -2.91 12.81
N THR A 177 -5.89 -1.83 12.51
CA THR A 177 -5.09 -1.72 11.28
C THR A 177 -3.95 -2.73 11.29
N LEU A 178 -3.24 -2.90 12.41
CA LEU A 178 -2.21 -3.93 12.56
C LEU A 178 -2.75 -5.33 12.25
N GLN A 179 -3.90 -5.68 12.84
CA GLN A 179 -4.56 -6.96 12.61
C GLN A 179 -4.99 -7.14 11.15
N TRP A 180 -5.54 -6.07 10.54
CA TRP A 180 -5.98 -6.11 9.14
C TRP A 180 -4.82 -6.23 8.18
N VAL A 181 -3.71 -5.50 8.39
CA VAL A 181 -2.50 -5.61 7.57
C VAL A 181 -1.90 -7.02 7.66
N HIS A 182 -1.83 -7.59 8.87
CA HIS A 182 -1.38 -8.98 9.03
C HIS A 182 -2.28 -9.95 8.26
N TRP A 183 -3.59 -9.85 8.44
CA TRP A 183 -4.56 -10.68 7.72
C TRP A 183 -4.49 -10.46 6.21
N PHE A 184 -4.39 -9.21 5.75
CA PHE A 184 -4.26 -8.87 4.33
C PHE A 184 -3.04 -9.52 3.70
N ASN A 185 -1.90 -9.44 4.36
CA ASN A 185 -0.64 -9.97 3.84
C ASN A 185 -0.55 -11.50 3.87
N HIS A 186 -1.15 -12.18 4.87
CA HIS A 186 -0.90 -13.60 5.12
C HIS A 186 -2.10 -14.51 4.88
N VAL A 187 -3.31 -13.96 4.78
CA VAL A 187 -4.53 -14.77 4.71
C VAL A 187 -5.43 -14.36 3.54
N ARG A 188 -5.48 -13.06 3.21
CA ARG A 188 -6.37 -12.57 2.18
C ARG A 188 -5.94 -13.04 0.79
N LEU A 189 -6.84 -13.73 0.09
CA LEU A 189 -6.61 -14.18 -1.29
C LEU A 189 -6.83 -13.02 -2.27
N LEU A 190 -5.85 -12.80 -3.16
CA LEU A 190 -5.87 -11.74 -4.17
C LEU A 190 -5.83 -12.34 -5.57
N THR A 191 -6.93 -12.22 -6.32
CA THR A 191 -7.05 -12.73 -7.71
C THR A 191 -5.92 -12.24 -8.62
N PRO A 192 -5.47 -10.96 -8.58
CA PRO A 192 -4.43 -10.46 -9.48
C PRO A 192 -3.04 -11.10 -9.31
N ILE A 193 -2.81 -11.81 -8.22
CA ILE A 193 -1.55 -12.53 -7.95
C ILE A 193 -1.75 -14.05 -7.87
N GLY A 194 -2.80 -14.57 -8.51
CA GLY A 194 -3.04 -16.00 -8.60
C GLY A 194 -3.98 -16.58 -7.53
N GLY A 195 -4.73 -15.73 -6.78
CA GLY A 195 -5.68 -16.19 -5.76
C GLY A 195 -5.01 -16.70 -4.48
N ILE A 196 -3.81 -16.21 -4.19
CA ILE A 196 -3.01 -16.51 -2.98
C ILE A 196 -2.76 -15.24 -2.16
N PRO A 197 -2.32 -15.36 -0.89
CA PRO A 197 -1.94 -14.21 -0.09
C PRO A 197 -0.67 -13.50 -0.59
N PRO A 198 -0.52 -12.17 -0.37
CA PRO A 198 0.67 -11.42 -0.73
C PRO A 198 1.98 -12.01 -0.25
N ALA A 199 2.05 -12.45 1.00
CA ALA A 199 3.27 -13.04 1.56
C ALA A 199 3.64 -14.38 0.90
N GLU A 200 2.63 -15.17 0.50
CA GLU A 200 2.84 -16.43 -0.24
C GLU A 200 3.35 -16.17 -1.66
N ALA A 201 2.76 -15.19 -2.36
CA ALA A 201 3.22 -14.80 -3.69
C ALA A 201 4.69 -14.38 -3.70
N GLU A 202 5.10 -13.60 -2.70
CA GLU A 202 6.49 -13.19 -2.52
C GLU A 202 7.42 -14.36 -2.16
N ALA A 203 7.00 -15.23 -1.24
CA ALA A 203 7.76 -16.42 -0.88
C ALA A 203 7.97 -17.37 -2.06
N ASN A 204 6.98 -17.48 -2.96
CA ASN A 204 7.09 -18.25 -4.19
C ASN A 204 8.18 -17.69 -5.12
N TYR A 205 8.24 -16.36 -5.26
CA TYR A 205 9.30 -15.71 -6.05
C TYR A 205 10.69 -16.07 -5.53
N TRP A 206 10.92 -15.91 -4.23
CA TRP A 206 12.23 -16.16 -3.64
C TRP A 206 12.64 -17.65 -3.74
N ARG A 207 11.69 -18.58 -3.61
CA ARG A 207 11.96 -20.01 -3.84
C ARG A 207 12.37 -20.29 -5.27
N GLN A 208 11.62 -19.79 -6.25
CA GLN A 208 11.95 -19.97 -7.67
C GLN A 208 13.32 -19.40 -8.04
N LEU A 209 13.67 -18.24 -7.46
CA LEU A 209 14.97 -17.62 -7.67
C LEU A 209 16.10 -18.50 -7.10
N ALA A 210 15.93 -19.02 -5.89
CA ALA A 210 16.90 -19.92 -5.25
C ALA A 210 17.10 -21.20 -6.06
N ASP A 211 16.02 -21.84 -6.51
CA ASP A 211 16.06 -23.05 -7.34
C ASP A 211 16.79 -22.81 -8.67
N SER A 212 16.54 -21.67 -9.30
CA SER A 212 17.20 -21.27 -10.55
C SER A 212 18.70 -21.05 -10.39
N ASN A 213 19.12 -20.44 -9.29
CA ASN A 213 20.54 -20.21 -8.99
C ASN A 213 21.26 -21.54 -8.71
N THR A 214 20.64 -22.45 -7.97
CA THR A 214 21.20 -23.79 -7.70
C THR A 214 21.40 -24.59 -8.99
N LEU A 215 20.45 -24.53 -9.92
CA LEU A 215 20.59 -25.20 -11.21
C LEU A 215 21.70 -24.59 -12.09
N ALA A 216 21.91 -23.29 -12.03
CA ALA A 216 22.98 -22.62 -12.76
C ALA A 216 24.38 -23.01 -12.24
N GLU A 217 24.54 -23.14 -10.91
CA GLU A 217 25.79 -23.57 -10.27
C GLU A 217 26.15 -25.03 -10.55
N VAL A 218 25.16 -25.93 -10.71
CA VAL A 218 25.39 -27.35 -11.03
C VAL A 218 25.76 -27.55 -12.50
N SER A 219 25.47 -26.57 -13.36
CA SER A 219 25.69 -26.63 -14.81
C SER A 219 27.03 -26.00 -15.26
N THR A 220 27.80 -25.46 -14.33
CA THR A 220 29.16 -24.88 -14.52
C THR A 220 30.21 -25.81 -13.95
#